data_83bddf70f25427e393d8c388b2981d84
#
_entry.id   83bddf70f25427e393d8c388b2981d84
#
_cell.length_a   1.000
_cell.length_b   1.000
_cell.length_c   1.000
_cell.angle_alpha   90.00
_cell.angle_beta   90.00
_cell.angle_gamma   90.00
#
_symmetry.space_group_name_H-M   'P 1'
#
loop_
_entity.id
_entity.type
_entity.pdbx_description
1 polymer ?
#
loop_
_entity_poly.entity_id
_entity_poly.type
_entity_poly.pdbx_seq_one_letter_code
_entity_poly.pdbx_strand_id
1 'polypeptide(L)'
;MYEKPKNLWMYDSKYQRHVTISTINSTIKSENVYEGVVYMEDLEKRRQAYGICGECKEPGTGANWCQSCNAKRFKDNFKNWTSGNKDIDEFIQQSQLNSVYYKTCLEWIPFEKFQNIIYIAEGGFGKIYSAEWPEGNIEYWDIENQEWYRFKWENYALKSLNNSYDICSDFLNEIKSHLQIYLDDIVQCYGITQDPNNKEYMMVLLYCEDGNLRNYLNESKNYINYKSKIDKLQQIARGLLDIHNAEKVHKDFHSGNILFSYHPFISDLGMCQPAQSVKEEGIHGVLPYMAPEVLRGYQYTKAADIYSFGIIMNEFLSEKIPFNDIPHDEFLAIKICKGLRPTIFNDIPKLLADLIIKCWDAEIENRPTIKELYQILKEWYYDNNQNSEICFQIKECDKIRKEKFKNRSNVDKSKNLRTHPQAFYTSRLLNFKNLPEPVNSSDLLSFQVNPDDVLSISENLNFNEINQEEDSLNDESRVLRSIV
;
A
#
# COMPACT_ATOMS: atom_id res chain seq x y z
N MET A 1 -48.81 -6.14 -20.04
CA MET A 1 -48.08 -5.75 -18.81
C MET A 1 -46.65 -6.24 -19.02
N TYR A 2 -45.68 -5.34 -19.11
CA TYR A 2 -44.27 -5.75 -19.08
C TYR A 2 -43.99 -6.19 -17.64
N GLU A 3 -43.53 -7.44 -17.47
CA GLU A 3 -43.06 -7.88 -16.18
C GLU A 3 -41.89 -6.96 -15.75
N LYS A 4 -41.93 -6.49 -14.50
CA LYS A 4 -40.80 -5.75 -13.93
C LYS A 4 -39.56 -6.64 -13.99
N PRO A 5 -38.39 -6.07 -14.37
CA PRO A 5 -37.13 -6.83 -14.31
C PRO A 5 -36.91 -7.33 -12.88
N LYS A 6 -36.49 -8.60 -12.76
CA LYS A 6 -36.21 -9.22 -11.46
C LYS A 6 -34.71 -9.30 -11.25
N ASN A 7 -34.30 -9.24 -9.99
CA ASN A 7 -32.93 -9.54 -9.61
C ASN A 7 -32.61 -11.01 -9.88
N LEU A 8 -31.62 -11.27 -10.72
CA LEU A 8 -31.15 -12.62 -11.10
C LEU A 8 -29.66 -12.80 -10.80
N TRP A 9 -29.08 -11.91 -9.97
CA TRP A 9 -27.71 -12.03 -9.55
C TRP A 9 -27.51 -13.27 -8.69
N MET A 10 -26.36 -13.92 -8.85
CA MET A 10 -25.94 -15.02 -7.98
C MET A 10 -24.98 -14.48 -6.91
N TYR A 11 -25.16 -14.98 -5.71
CA TYR A 11 -24.23 -14.78 -4.62
C TYR A 11 -23.68 -16.15 -4.21
N ASP A 12 -22.48 -16.48 -4.69
CA ASP A 12 -21.77 -17.69 -4.28
C ASP A 12 -20.50 -17.28 -3.51
N SER A 13 -20.38 -17.72 -2.27
CA SER A 13 -19.23 -17.45 -1.40
C SER A 13 -17.88 -17.84 -2.02
N LYS A 14 -17.88 -18.85 -2.91
CA LYS A 14 -16.70 -19.26 -3.68
C LYS A 14 -16.19 -18.16 -4.59
N TYR A 15 -17.07 -17.30 -5.11
CA TYR A 15 -16.76 -16.26 -6.10
C TYR A 15 -16.76 -14.85 -5.55
N GLN A 16 -16.95 -14.64 -4.23
CA GLN A 16 -17.04 -13.31 -3.61
C GLN A 16 -15.85 -12.39 -3.88
N ARG A 17 -14.67 -12.99 -4.11
CA ARG A 17 -13.42 -12.26 -4.38
C ARG A 17 -12.99 -12.35 -5.85
N HIS A 18 -13.89 -12.78 -6.71
CA HIS A 18 -13.57 -12.88 -8.14
C HIS A 18 -13.73 -11.50 -8.80
N VAL A 19 -12.78 -11.19 -9.66
CA VAL A 19 -12.71 -9.91 -10.37
C VAL A 19 -12.61 -10.17 -11.86
N THR A 20 -13.46 -9.48 -12.63
CA THR A 20 -13.42 -9.56 -14.08
C THR A 20 -12.35 -8.65 -14.66
N ILE A 21 -11.49 -9.19 -15.50
CA ILE A 21 -10.50 -8.45 -16.27
C ILE A 21 -10.88 -8.39 -17.74
N SER A 22 -10.62 -7.23 -18.38
CA SER A 22 -11.14 -6.92 -19.72
C SER A 22 -10.40 -7.57 -20.89
N THR A 23 -9.21 -8.16 -20.67
CA THR A 23 -8.44 -8.80 -21.76
C THR A 23 -7.62 -9.97 -21.26
N ILE A 24 -7.62 -11.06 -22.04
CA ILE A 24 -6.60 -12.09 -21.94
C ILE A 24 -5.35 -11.49 -22.59
N ASN A 25 -4.39 -11.08 -21.81
CA ASN A 25 -3.06 -10.80 -22.36
C ASN A 25 -2.48 -12.17 -22.76
N SER A 26 -2.34 -12.43 -24.05
CA SER A 26 -1.89 -13.70 -24.62
C SER A 26 -0.48 -14.13 -24.18
N THR A 27 0.23 -13.27 -23.44
CA THR A 27 1.53 -13.53 -22.82
C THR A 27 1.43 -14.11 -21.40
N ILE A 28 0.26 -14.09 -20.76
CA ILE A 28 0.06 -14.77 -19.48
C ILE A 28 -0.23 -16.24 -19.79
N LYS A 29 0.82 -17.07 -19.78
CA LYS A 29 0.68 -18.53 -19.87
C LYS A 29 -0.29 -19.01 -18.79
N SER A 30 -1.20 -19.91 -19.17
CA SER A 30 -2.29 -20.47 -18.37
C SER A 30 -1.91 -21.07 -17.00
N GLU A 31 -0.64 -21.25 -16.72
CA GLU A 31 -0.11 -21.83 -15.48
C GLU A 31 -0.16 -20.87 -14.26
N ASN A 32 -0.48 -19.59 -14.47
CA ASN A 32 -0.49 -18.55 -13.43
C ASN A 32 -1.88 -17.97 -13.15
N VAL A 33 -2.95 -18.67 -13.45
CA VAL A 33 -4.30 -18.16 -13.23
C VAL A 33 -4.57 -18.07 -11.73
N TYR A 34 -4.67 -16.84 -11.26
CA TYR A 34 -5.23 -16.52 -9.96
C TYR A 34 -6.65 -17.13 -9.91
N GLU A 35 -6.95 -18.00 -8.95
CA GLU A 35 -8.26 -18.67 -8.87
C GLU A 35 -9.43 -17.68 -8.86
N GLY A 36 -9.19 -16.43 -8.45
CA GLY A 36 -10.15 -15.34 -8.36
C GLY A 36 -10.32 -14.47 -9.63
N VAL A 37 -9.66 -14.78 -10.76
CA VAL A 37 -9.81 -14.01 -11.99
C VAL A 37 -10.88 -14.60 -12.89
N VAL A 38 -11.78 -13.75 -13.38
CA VAL A 38 -12.77 -14.05 -14.41
C VAL A 38 -12.44 -13.24 -15.66
N TYR A 39 -12.26 -13.89 -16.80
CA TYR A 39 -12.01 -13.17 -18.04
C TYR A 39 -13.32 -12.66 -18.64
N MET A 40 -13.28 -11.46 -19.24
CA MET A 40 -14.48 -10.83 -19.82
C MET A 40 -15.12 -11.70 -20.91
N GLU A 41 -14.32 -12.47 -21.65
CA GLU A 41 -14.74 -13.36 -22.73
C GLU A 41 -15.31 -14.69 -22.23
N ASP A 42 -15.04 -15.08 -20.98
CA ASP A 42 -15.53 -16.33 -20.39
C ASP A 42 -16.96 -16.15 -19.84
N LEU A 43 -17.92 -16.19 -20.76
CA LEU A 43 -19.34 -15.99 -20.44
C LEU A 43 -19.87 -17.03 -19.45
N GLU A 44 -19.39 -18.26 -19.53
CA GLU A 44 -19.87 -19.33 -18.64
C GLU A 44 -19.35 -19.11 -17.21
N LYS A 45 -18.06 -18.81 -17.03
CA LYS A 45 -17.50 -18.49 -15.73
C LYS A 45 -18.12 -17.22 -15.13
N ARG A 46 -18.40 -16.19 -15.96
CA ARG A 46 -19.11 -14.98 -15.52
C ARG A 46 -20.53 -15.32 -15.06
N ARG A 47 -21.25 -16.18 -15.76
CA ARG A 47 -22.58 -16.66 -15.36
C ARG A 47 -22.54 -17.38 -14.02
N GLN A 48 -21.56 -18.26 -13.84
CA GLN A 48 -21.37 -19.00 -12.59
C GLN A 48 -20.98 -18.09 -11.43
N ALA A 49 -20.12 -17.09 -11.69
CA ALA A 49 -19.61 -16.20 -10.65
C ALA A 49 -20.63 -15.12 -10.22
N TYR A 50 -21.35 -14.53 -11.19
CA TYR A 50 -22.15 -13.33 -10.93
C TYR A 50 -23.64 -13.50 -11.24
N GLY A 51 -24.04 -14.57 -11.92
CA GLY A 51 -25.41 -14.74 -12.40
C GLY A 51 -25.68 -13.97 -13.70
N ILE A 52 -26.94 -13.60 -13.90
CA ILE A 52 -27.47 -13.00 -15.13
C ILE A 52 -28.07 -11.63 -14.80
N CYS A 53 -27.79 -10.63 -15.64
CA CYS A 53 -28.44 -9.35 -15.55
C CYS A 53 -29.97 -9.49 -15.79
N GLY A 54 -30.79 -9.03 -14.87
CA GLY A 54 -32.24 -9.11 -14.95
C GLY A 54 -32.85 -8.31 -16.10
N GLU A 55 -32.12 -7.35 -16.68
CA GLU A 55 -32.56 -6.48 -17.78
C GLU A 55 -32.15 -7.02 -19.15
N CYS A 56 -30.85 -7.16 -19.42
CA CYS A 56 -30.36 -7.60 -20.72
C CYS A 56 -30.20 -9.12 -20.89
N LYS A 57 -30.33 -9.89 -19.81
CA LYS A 57 -30.19 -11.37 -19.76
C LYS A 57 -28.77 -11.87 -20.06
N GLU A 58 -27.79 -10.99 -20.14
CA GLU A 58 -26.38 -11.36 -20.31
C GLU A 58 -25.72 -11.68 -18.95
N PRO A 59 -24.64 -12.49 -18.93
CA PRO A 59 -23.87 -12.73 -17.72
C PRO A 59 -23.32 -11.45 -17.11
N GLY A 60 -23.38 -11.32 -15.79
CA GLY A 60 -22.78 -10.20 -15.06
C GLY A 60 -21.30 -10.00 -15.38
N THR A 61 -20.79 -8.79 -15.18
CA THR A 61 -19.36 -8.45 -15.31
C THR A 61 -18.65 -8.27 -13.97
N GLY A 62 -19.42 -8.28 -12.89
CA GLY A 62 -18.98 -8.17 -11.50
C GLY A 62 -20.15 -8.50 -10.58
N ALA A 63 -19.92 -8.54 -9.28
CA ALA A 63 -20.98 -8.75 -8.30
C ALA A 63 -22.05 -7.64 -8.43
N ASN A 64 -23.29 -8.04 -8.73
CA ASN A 64 -24.42 -7.13 -9.00
C ASN A 64 -24.16 -6.09 -10.10
N TRP A 65 -23.25 -6.36 -11.02
CA TRP A 65 -22.81 -5.39 -12.03
C TRP A 65 -22.96 -5.93 -13.46
N CYS A 66 -23.55 -5.10 -14.33
CA CYS A 66 -23.64 -5.32 -15.76
C CYS A 66 -23.05 -4.12 -16.50
N GLN A 67 -21.88 -4.28 -17.09
CA GLN A 67 -21.21 -3.18 -17.80
C GLN A 67 -22.11 -2.54 -18.87
N SER A 68 -22.72 -3.33 -19.73
CA SER A 68 -23.51 -2.83 -20.86
C SER A 68 -24.70 -1.97 -20.41
N CYS A 69 -25.45 -2.45 -19.40
CA CYS A 69 -26.60 -1.71 -18.87
C CYS A 69 -26.16 -0.46 -18.11
N ASN A 70 -25.11 -0.57 -17.30
CA ASN A 70 -24.60 0.55 -16.50
C ASN A 70 -23.94 1.61 -17.36
N ALA A 71 -23.15 1.22 -18.38
CA ALA A 71 -22.58 2.16 -19.35
C ALA A 71 -23.66 3.01 -20.06
N LYS A 72 -24.81 2.39 -20.42
CA LYS A 72 -25.93 3.13 -20.99
C LYS A 72 -26.50 4.15 -20.01
N ARG A 73 -26.71 3.77 -18.74
CA ARG A 73 -27.22 4.66 -17.69
C ARG A 73 -26.30 5.84 -17.45
N PHE A 74 -25.01 5.58 -17.35
CA PHE A 74 -24.01 6.63 -17.19
C PHE A 74 -24.03 7.58 -18.37
N LYS A 75 -24.02 7.05 -19.60
CA LYS A 75 -24.07 7.85 -20.83
C LYS A 75 -25.29 8.76 -20.88
N ASP A 76 -26.47 8.24 -20.52
CA ASP A 76 -27.73 9.01 -20.49
C ASP A 76 -27.67 10.14 -19.43
N ASN A 77 -26.85 9.99 -18.39
CA ASN A 77 -26.67 10.96 -17.31
C ASN A 77 -25.53 11.97 -17.53
N PHE A 78 -24.65 11.81 -18.52
CA PHE A 78 -23.52 12.72 -18.77
C PHE A 78 -23.90 14.18 -18.95
N LYS A 79 -25.08 14.44 -19.49
CA LYS A 79 -25.64 15.80 -19.68
C LYS A 79 -26.02 16.51 -18.37
N ASN A 80 -26.09 15.80 -17.26
CA ASN A 80 -26.60 16.29 -15.98
C ASN A 80 -25.48 16.72 -15.01
N TRP A 81 -24.23 16.53 -15.39
CA TRP A 81 -23.09 16.91 -14.56
C TRP A 81 -21.88 17.34 -15.40
N THR A 82 -21.04 18.17 -14.84
CA THR A 82 -19.71 18.53 -15.34
C THR A 82 -18.84 18.97 -14.18
N SER A 83 -17.55 18.70 -14.28
CA SER A 83 -16.53 19.23 -13.37
C SER A 83 -16.14 20.68 -13.71
N GLY A 84 -16.59 21.18 -14.87
CA GLY A 84 -16.10 22.43 -15.47
C GLY A 84 -14.78 22.28 -16.23
N ASN A 85 -14.21 21.08 -16.25
CA ASN A 85 -12.99 20.74 -16.98
C ASN A 85 -13.24 19.53 -17.89
N LYS A 86 -13.06 19.74 -19.19
CA LYS A 86 -13.35 18.73 -20.21
C LYS A 86 -12.53 17.46 -20.05
N ASP A 87 -11.25 17.57 -19.68
CA ASP A 87 -10.36 16.42 -19.57
C ASP A 87 -10.76 15.52 -18.39
N ILE A 88 -11.18 16.13 -17.26
CA ILE A 88 -11.74 15.40 -16.11
C ILE A 88 -13.07 14.75 -16.49
N ASP A 89 -13.97 15.48 -17.15
CA ASP A 89 -15.26 14.95 -17.55
C ASP A 89 -15.08 13.73 -18.46
N GLU A 90 -14.23 13.83 -19.51
CA GLU A 90 -13.91 12.73 -20.41
C GLU A 90 -13.26 11.55 -19.66
N PHE A 91 -12.35 11.80 -18.72
CA PHE A 91 -11.68 10.77 -17.94
C PHE A 91 -12.67 9.99 -17.08
N ILE A 92 -13.55 10.68 -16.34
CA ILE A 92 -14.59 10.05 -15.52
C ILE A 92 -15.59 9.29 -16.41
N GLN A 93 -16.06 9.90 -17.50
CA GLN A 93 -16.98 9.27 -18.44
C GLN A 93 -16.40 7.98 -19.02
N GLN A 94 -15.12 7.97 -19.41
CA GLN A 94 -14.43 6.77 -19.89
C GLN A 94 -14.34 5.69 -18.81
N SER A 95 -14.05 6.05 -17.55
CA SER A 95 -14.06 5.08 -16.45
C SER A 95 -15.44 4.44 -16.29
N GLN A 96 -16.51 5.22 -16.35
CA GLN A 96 -17.89 4.77 -16.19
C GLN A 96 -18.35 3.86 -17.35
N LEU A 97 -17.99 4.20 -18.60
CA LEU A 97 -18.32 3.39 -19.77
C LEU A 97 -17.61 2.04 -19.80
N ASN A 98 -16.37 2.00 -19.28
CA ASN A 98 -15.53 0.81 -19.29
C ASN A 98 -15.59 0.00 -18.00
N SER A 99 -16.35 0.47 -17.00
CA SER A 99 -16.40 -0.15 -15.68
C SER A 99 -17.03 -1.54 -15.73
N VAL A 100 -16.23 -2.57 -15.50
CA VAL A 100 -16.65 -3.96 -15.37
C VAL A 100 -17.14 -4.30 -13.97
N TYR A 101 -16.86 -3.44 -13.00
CA TYR A 101 -17.19 -3.57 -11.58
C TYR A 101 -17.19 -2.20 -10.92
N TYR A 102 -17.95 -1.99 -9.85
CA TYR A 102 -18.11 -0.67 -9.23
C TYR A 102 -16.76 -0.03 -8.81
N LYS A 103 -15.77 -0.82 -8.40
CA LYS A 103 -14.45 -0.31 -7.99
C LYS A 103 -13.65 0.36 -9.11
N THR A 104 -14.03 0.16 -10.37
CA THR A 104 -13.42 0.81 -11.54
C THR A 104 -14.23 2.00 -12.05
N CYS A 105 -15.31 2.36 -11.34
CA CYS A 105 -16.22 3.44 -11.70
C CYS A 105 -15.89 4.68 -10.88
N LEU A 106 -15.50 5.77 -11.52
CA LEU A 106 -15.29 7.06 -10.87
C LEU A 106 -16.54 7.93 -10.94
N GLU A 107 -16.72 8.79 -9.93
CA GLU A 107 -17.75 9.82 -9.92
C GLU A 107 -17.11 11.21 -9.87
N TRP A 108 -17.73 12.20 -10.54
CA TRP A 108 -17.53 13.59 -10.20
C TRP A 108 -18.38 13.91 -8.98
N ILE A 109 -17.77 14.34 -7.90
CA ILE A 109 -18.47 14.59 -6.64
C ILE A 109 -18.32 16.07 -6.32
N PRO A 110 -19.39 16.88 -6.46
CA PRO A 110 -19.36 18.29 -6.08
C PRO A 110 -18.90 18.45 -4.62
N PHE A 111 -17.99 19.40 -4.38
CA PHE A 111 -17.34 19.57 -3.07
C PHE A 111 -18.33 19.86 -1.92
N GLU A 112 -19.44 20.57 -2.24
CA GLU A 112 -20.51 20.87 -1.30
C GLU A 112 -21.29 19.65 -0.79
N LYS A 113 -21.08 18.48 -1.38
CA LYS A 113 -21.66 17.22 -0.90
C LYS A 113 -20.90 16.62 0.28
N PHE A 114 -19.70 17.12 0.53
CA PHE A 114 -18.92 16.69 1.70
C PHE A 114 -19.26 17.54 2.92
N GLN A 115 -19.26 16.89 4.08
CA GLN A 115 -19.51 17.49 5.38
C GLN A 115 -18.34 17.16 6.32
N ASN A 116 -18.18 17.92 7.41
CA ASN A 116 -17.20 17.67 8.45
C ASN A 116 -15.79 17.43 7.91
N ILE A 117 -15.33 18.29 6.98
CA ILE A 117 -14.01 18.18 6.37
C ILE A 117 -12.96 18.58 7.40
N ILE A 118 -12.08 17.62 7.77
CA ILE A 118 -11.04 17.79 8.78
C ILE A 118 -9.67 17.53 8.15
N TYR A 119 -8.73 18.46 8.31
CA TYR A 119 -7.34 18.26 7.92
C TYR A 119 -6.69 17.17 8.77
N ILE A 120 -6.02 16.22 8.13
CA ILE A 120 -5.35 15.09 8.79
C ILE A 120 -3.83 15.23 8.74
N ALA A 121 -3.27 15.39 7.55
CA ALA A 121 -1.82 15.42 7.37
C ALA A 121 -1.43 16.05 6.04
N GLU A 122 -0.15 16.46 5.95
CA GLU A 122 0.51 16.83 4.71
C GLU A 122 1.78 15.97 4.56
N GLY A 123 1.96 15.37 3.39
CA GLY A 123 3.11 14.56 3.03
C GLY A 123 3.87 15.13 1.84
N GLY A 124 4.88 14.41 1.38
CA GLY A 124 5.69 14.83 0.21
C GLY A 124 4.88 15.04 -1.06
N PHE A 125 3.72 14.40 -1.19
CA PHE A 125 2.89 14.40 -2.39
C PHE A 125 1.60 15.25 -2.27
N GLY A 126 1.22 15.73 -1.09
CA GLY A 126 0.02 16.55 -0.93
C GLY A 126 -0.62 16.49 0.44
N LYS A 127 -1.84 17.04 0.53
CA LYS A 127 -2.62 17.14 1.77
C LYS A 127 -3.72 16.10 1.81
N ILE A 128 -3.97 15.58 3.01
CA ILE A 128 -5.04 14.60 3.27
C ILE A 128 -6.05 15.23 4.24
N TYR A 129 -7.31 15.07 3.92
CA TYR A 129 -8.44 15.43 4.78
C TYR A 129 -9.34 14.21 4.97
N SER A 130 -10.04 14.12 6.09
CA SER A 130 -11.21 13.24 6.24
C SER A 130 -12.46 14.05 5.98
N ALA A 131 -13.49 13.43 5.43
CA ALA A 131 -14.77 14.05 5.17
C ALA A 131 -15.91 13.02 5.20
N GLU A 132 -17.08 13.43 5.64
CA GLU A 132 -18.30 12.65 5.47
C GLU A 132 -18.88 12.89 4.08
N TRP A 133 -19.31 11.82 3.42
CA TRP A 133 -20.10 11.91 2.19
C TRP A 133 -21.46 11.24 2.39
N PRO A 134 -22.52 12.00 2.73
CA PRO A 134 -23.83 11.45 3.12
C PRO A 134 -24.49 10.57 2.08
N GLU A 135 -24.27 10.84 0.79
CA GLU A 135 -24.81 10.02 -0.30
C GLU A 135 -24.04 8.68 -0.46
N GLY A 136 -22.75 8.65 -0.13
CA GLY A 136 -21.89 7.50 -0.33
C GLY A 136 -21.55 7.23 -1.79
N ASN A 137 -20.76 6.19 -2.06
CA ASN A 137 -20.33 5.78 -3.41
C ASN A 137 -21.33 4.82 -4.05
N ILE A 138 -21.39 4.82 -5.37
CA ILE A 138 -22.13 3.83 -6.16
C ILE A 138 -21.55 2.44 -5.89
N GLU A 139 -22.43 1.44 -5.65
CA GLU A 139 -22.05 0.04 -5.50
C GLU A 139 -22.69 -0.85 -6.58
N TYR A 140 -23.99 -0.71 -6.81
CA TYR A 140 -24.69 -1.42 -7.89
C TYR A 140 -26.01 -0.73 -8.28
N TRP A 141 -26.56 -1.15 -9.42
CA TRP A 141 -27.88 -0.73 -9.86
C TRP A 141 -28.95 -1.67 -9.29
N ASP A 142 -29.84 -1.11 -8.47
CA ASP A 142 -31.02 -1.83 -8.00
C ASP A 142 -32.06 -1.94 -9.12
N ILE A 143 -32.14 -3.13 -9.71
CA ILE A 143 -33.05 -3.40 -10.85
C ILE A 143 -34.52 -3.32 -10.44
N GLU A 144 -34.86 -3.64 -9.19
CA GLU A 144 -36.22 -3.66 -8.70
C GLU A 144 -36.74 -2.25 -8.40
N ASN A 145 -35.89 -1.40 -7.80
CA ASN A 145 -36.19 -0.03 -7.44
C ASN A 145 -35.82 0.98 -8.56
N GLN A 146 -35.04 0.58 -9.55
CA GLN A 146 -34.59 1.41 -10.68
C GLN A 146 -33.79 2.63 -10.21
N GLU A 147 -32.87 2.42 -9.28
CA GLU A 147 -31.97 3.44 -8.72
C GLU A 147 -30.59 2.86 -8.41
N TRP A 148 -29.62 3.76 -8.24
CA TRP A 148 -28.31 3.35 -7.77
C TRP A 148 -28.36 3.05 -6.27
N TYR A 149 -28.00 1.79 -5.88
CA TYR A 149 -27.67 1.50 -4.51
C TYR A 149 -26.29 2.10 -4.20
N ARG A 150 -26.22 2.90 -3.13
CA ARG A 150 -25.01 3.59 -2.69
C ARG A 150 -24.62 3.11 -1.32
N PHE A 151 -23.33 2.80 -1.15
CA PHE A 151 -22.77 2.41 0.13
C PHE A 151 -22.12 3.64 0.79
N LYS A 152 -22.39 3.84 2.07
CA LYS A 152 -21.87 4.95 2.84
C LYS A 152 -20.85 4.45 3.86
N TRP A 153 -19.60 4.88 3.70
CA TRP A 153 -18.61 4.80 4.77
C TRP A 153 -18.84 5.91 5.80
N GLU A 154 -18.31 5.75 7.02
CA GLU A 154 -18.35 6.81 8.03
C GLU A 154 -17.58 8.04 7.55
N ASN A 155 -16.39 7.82 7.04
CA ASN A 155 -15.54 8.86 6.47
C ASN A 155 -14.91 8.42 5.14
N TYR A 156 -14.55 9.41 4.32
CA TYR A 156 -13.75 9.29 3.09
C TYR A 156 -12.49 10.12 3.25
N ALA A 157 -11.41 9.74 2.58
CA ALA A 157 -10.20 10.55 2.48
C ALA A 157 -10.25 11.42 1.22
N LEU A 158 -9.98 12.71 1.39
CA LEU A 158 -9.77 13.64 0.29
C LEU A 158 -8.27 13.91 0.19
N LYS A 159 -7.61 13.43 -0.89
CA LYS A 159 -6.18 13.63 -1.13
C LYS A 159 -5.99 14.64 -2.25
N SER A 160 -5.44 15.83 -1.93
CA SER A 160 -4.94 16.76 -2.93
C SER A 160 -3.48 16.47 -3.25
N LEU A 161 -3.07 16.65 -4.50
CA LEU A 161 -1.65 16.68 -4.85
C LEU A 161 -1.15 18.13 -4.86
N ASN A 162 0.13 18.32 -4.51
CA ASN A 162 0.76 19.63 -4.55
C ASN A 162 0.68 20.23 -5.96
N ASN A 163 0.22 21.49 -6.08
CA ASN A 163 0.05 22.22 -7.34
C ASN A 163 -0.98 21.62 -8.31
N SER A 164 -2.04 20.94 -7.81
CA SER A 164 -3.10 20.36 -8.65
C SER A 164 -4.13 21.38 -9.19
N TYR A 165 -3.80 22.68 -9.28
CA TYR A 165 -4.65 23.69 -9.93
C TYR A 165 -4.81 23.41 -11.43
N ASP A 166 -3.70 23.05 -12.09
CA ASP A 166 -3.70 22.48 -13.43
C ASP A 166 -3.60 20.96 -13.27
N ILE A 167 -4.46 20.24 -13.98
CA ILE A 167 -4.45 18.78 -13.96
C ILE A 167 -3.10 18.31 -14.48
N CYS A 168 -2.21 17.97 -13.59
CA CYS A 168 -0.93 17.40 -13.97
C CYS A 168 -1.10 15.92 -14.37
N SER A 169 -0.22 15.45 -15.24
CA SER A 169 -0.17 14.05 -15.66
C SER A 169 -0.11 13.10 -14.46
N ASP A 170 0.55 13.50 -13.38
CA ASP A 170 0.78 12.68 -12.20
C ASP A 170 -0.51 12.42 -11.43
N PHE A 171 -1.40 13.43 -11.30
CA PHE A 171 -2.73 13.26 -10.69
C PHE A 171 -3.57 12.21 -11.44
N LEU A 172 -3.67 12.34 -12.76
CA LEU A 172 -4.42 11.37 -13.56
C LEU A 172 -3.75 10.00 -13.59
N ASN A 173 -2.42 9.94 -13.56
CA ASN A 173 -1.68 8.67 -13.55
C ASN A 173 -1.86 7.90 -12.24
N GLU A 174 -1.91 8.58 -11.10
CA GLU A 174 -2.24 7.95 -9.82
C GLU A 174 -3.64 7.36 -9.85
N ILE A 175 -4.65 8.11 -10.31
CA ILE A 175 -6.02 7.61 -10.44
C ILE A 175 -6.10 6.44 -11.44
N LYS A 176 -5.40 6.51 -12.57
CA LYS A 176 -5.31 5.38 -13.52
C LYS A 176 -4.72 4.14 -12.86
N SER A 177 -3.74 4.30 -11.98
CA SER A 177 -3.18 3.18 -11.23
C SER A 177 -4.23 2.54 -10.32
N HIS A 178 -5.04 3.33 -9.61
CA HIS A 178 -6.16 2.81 -8.82
C HIS A 178 -7.22 2.10 -9.68
N LEU A 179 -7.51 2.58 -10.89
CA LEU A 179 -8.46 1.91 -11.79
C LEU A 179 -7.93 0.61 -12.39
N GLN A 180 -6.61 0.46 -12.48
CA GLN A 180 -5.97 -0.75 -13.00
C GLN A 180 -5.73 -1.80 -11.92
N ILE A 181 -5.53 -1.35 -10.66
CA ILE A 181 -5.22 -2.19 -9.50
C ILE A 181 -6.34 -1.98 -8.47
N TYR A 182 -7.52 -2.48 -8.75
CA TYR A 182 -8.76 -2.25 -7.97
C TYR A 182 -9.15 -3.43 -7.08
N LEU A 183 -8.19 -4.27 -6.69
CA LEU A 183 -8.44 -5.45 -5.88
C LEU A 183 -8.55 -5.11 -4.38
N ASP A 184 -8.88 -6.10 -3.57
CA ASP A 184 -9.38 -5.86 -2.21
C ASP A 184 -8.38 -5.22 -1.24
N ASP A 185 -7.07 -5.41 -1.46
CA ASP A 185 -6.03 -4.94 -0.55
C ASP A 185 -5.37 -3.61 -1.01
N ILE A 186 -6.01 -2.90 -1.91
CA ILE A 186 -5.58 -1.58 -2.41
C ILE A 186 -6.61 -0.53 -1.99
N VAL A 187 -6.16 0.63 -1.55
CA VAL A 187 -7.04 1.76 -1.24
C VAL A 187 -7.86 2.11 -2.47
N GLN A 188 -9.19 2.08 -2.33
CA GLN A 188 -10.11 2.36 -3.45
C GLN A 188 -10.23 3.85 -3.70
N CYS A 189 -10.24 4.25 -4.98
CA CYS A 189 -10.61 5.58 -5.45
C CYS A 189 -12.05 5.57 -5.95
N TYR A 190 -12.89 6.45 -5.38
CA TYR A 190 -14.31 6.54 -5.71
C TYR A 190 -14.61 7.64 -6.72
N GLY A 191 -13.76 8.66 -6.81
CA GLY A 191 -14.02 9.78 -7.69
C GLY A 191 -13.07 10.94 -7.49
N ILE A 192 -13.46 12.06 -8.07
CA ILE A 192 -12.71 13.31 -8.08
C ILE A 192 -13.64 14.42 -7.59
N THR A 193 -13.11 15.35 -6.81
CA THR A 193 -13.73 16.60 -6.41
C THR A 193 -12.78 17.77 -6.61
N GLN A 194 -13.26 18.99 -6.48
CA GLN A 194 -12.44 20.20 -6.50
C GLN A 194 -12.84 21.14 -5.37
N ASP A 195 -11.89 21.57 -4.56
CA ASP A 195 -12.12 22.61 -3.55
C ASP A 195 -12.40 23.96 -4.24
N PRO A 196 -13.58 24.57 -4.02
CA PRO A 196 -13.96 25.82 -4.67
C PRO A 196 -13.10 27.03 -4.26
N ASN A 197 -12.42 26.95 -3.10
CA ASN A 197 -11.63 28.05 -2.55
C ASN A 197 -10.25 28.16 -3.19
N ASN A 198 -9.53 27.06 -3.26
CA ASN A 198 -8.16 27.01 -3.77
C ASN A 198 -8.06 26.41 -5.18
N LYS A 199 -9.16 25.87 -5.72
CA LYS A 199 -9.25 25.20 -7.03
C LYS A 199 -8.40 23.94 -7.16
N GLU A 200 -7.91 23.38 -6.05
CA GLU A 200 -7.18 22.11 -6.05
C GLU A 200 -8.13 20.93 -6.32
N TYR A 201 -7.76 20.06 -7.25
CA TYR A 201 -8.44 18.78 -7.45
C TYR A 201 -8.02 17.79 -6.37
N MET A 202 -8.97 17.00 -5.91
CA MET A 202 -8.76 15.98 -4.88
C MET A 202 -9.31 14.64 -5.33
N MET A 203 -8.57 13.58 -5.04
CA MET A 203 -9.06 12.21 -5.12
C MET A 203 -9.92 11.90 -3.91
N VAL A 204 -11.06 11.23 -4.12
CA VAL A 204 -11.93 10.72 -3.06
C VAL A 204 -11.62 9.26 -2.85
N LEU A 205 -11.02 8.94 -1.73
CA LEU A 205 -10.44 7.61 -1.43
C LEU A 205 -11.12 6.98 -0.22
N LEU A 206 -10.92 5.66 -0.06
CA LEU A 206 -11.26 4.96 1.18
C LEU A 206 -10.46 5.56 2.34
N TYR A 207 -11.14 5.94 3.41
CA TYR A 207 -10.52 6.39 4.66
C TYR A 207 -10.21 5.17 5.54
N CYS A 208 -8.98 5.07 6.01
CA CYS A 208 -8.51 3.99 6.88
C CYS A 208 -8.35 4.53 8.30
N GLU A 209 -9.28 4.16 9.18
CA GLU A 209 -9.43 4.77 10.50
C GLU A 209 -8.26 4.53 11.45
N ASP A 210 -7.60 3.37 11.34
CA ASP A 210 -6.45 3.00 12.19
C ASP A 210 -5.13 3.62 11.69
N GLY A 211 -5.18 4.46 10.62
CA GLY A 211 -4.01 5.12 10.05
C GLY A 211 -3.02 4.14 9.39
N ASN A 212 -1.73 4.48 9.39
CA ASN A 212 -0.70 3.62 8.81
C ASN A 212 -0.24 2.51 9.78
N LEU A 213 0.63 1.62 9.31
CA LEU A 213 1.15 0.49 10.10
C LEU A 213 1.70 0.93 11.47
N ARG A 214 2.36 2.07 11.57
CA ARG A 214 2.91 2.58 12.84
C ARG A 214 1.81 3.05 13.78
N ASN A 215 0.81 3.77 13.26
CA ASN A 215 -0.36 4.17 14.02
C ASN A 215 -1.08 2.93 14.57
N TYR A 216 -1.35 1.95 13.70
CA TYR A 216 -1.97 0.68 14.06
C TYR A 216 -1.21 -0.06 15.17
N LEU A 217 0.15 -0.12 15.11
CA LEU A 217 0.97 -0.76 16.15
C LEU A 217 0.97 0.03 17.45
N ASN A 218 1.03 1.37 17.41
CA ASN A 218 1.09 2.24 18.57
C ASN A 218 -0.24 2.31 19.32
N GLU A 219 -1.35 2.30 18.59
CA GLU A 219 -2.70 2.39 19.15
C GLU A 219 -3.26 1.05 19.62
N SER A 220 -2.66 -0.07 19.22
CA SER A 220 -3.06 -1.40 19.65
C SER A 220 -3.02 -1.54 21.17
N LYS A 221 -4.20 -1.57 21.80
CA LYS A 221 -4.36 -1.80 23.25
C LYS A 221 -4.12 -3.26 23.65
N ASN A 222 -4.24 -4.17 22.69
CA ASN A 222 -4.13 -5.61 22.90
C ASN A 222 -2.90 -6.16 22.22
N TYR A 223 -2.40 -7.26 22.77
CA TYR A 223 -1.32 -8.03 22.15
C TYR A 223 -1.78 -8.62 20.81
N ILE A 224 -1.05 -8.33 19.73
CA ILE A 224 -1.28 -8.90 18.41
C ILE A 224 -0.43 -10.16 18.28
N ASN A 225 -1.05 -11.33 18.24
CA ASN A 225 -0.36 -12.61 18.12
C ASN A 225 0.21 -12.82 16.71
N TYR A 226 1.17 -13.75 16.58
CA TYR A 226 1.84 -14.02 15.31
C TYR A 226 0.90 -14.53 14.21
N LYS A 227 -0.12 -15.34 14.56
CA LYS A 227 -1.09 -15.79 13.54
C LYS A 227 -1.86 -14.63 12.94
N SER A 228 -2.27 -13.65 13.75
CA SER A 228 -2.89 -12.41 13.27
C SER A 228 -1.92 -11.54 12.45
N LYS A 229 -0.62 -11.51 12.84
CA LYS A 229 0.40 -10.79 12.07
C LYS A 229 0.64 -11.45 10.70
N ILE A 230 0.70 -12.78 10.64
CA ILE A 230 0.83 -13.53 9.38
C ILE A 230 -0.39 -13.31 8.48
N ASP A 231 -1.61 -13.28 9.04
CA ASP A 231 -2.81 -12.95 8.28
C ASP A 231 -2.71 -11.58 7.59
N LYS A 232 -2.28 -10.56 8.32
CA LYS A 232 -2.08 -9.22 7.77
C LYS A 232 -0.94 -9.18 6.73
N LEU A 233 0.17 -9.85 7.00
CA LEU A 233 1.29 -9.92 6.05
C LEU A 233 0.91 -10.62 4.75
N GLN A 234 0.09 -11.69 4.82
CA GLN A 234 -0.38 -12.37 3.60
C GLN A 234 -1.35 -11.49 2.79
N GLN A 235 -2.14 -10.63 3.46
CA GLN A 235 -3.02 -9.67 2.77
C GLN A 235 -2.20 -8.56 2.10
N ILE A 236 -1.18 -8.01 2.78
CA ILE A 236 -0.23 -7.05 2.18
C ILE A 236 0.50 -7.68 0.97
N ALA A 237 0.96 -8.93 1.12
CA ALA A 237 1.59 -9.66 0.02
C ALA A 237 0.65 -9.87 -1.17
N ARG A 238 -0.65 -10.12 -0.91
CA ARG A 238 -1.68 -10.23 -1.95
C ARG A 238 -1.87 -8.91 -2.70
N GLY A 239 -1.97 -7.80 -1.99
CA GLY A 239 -2.07 -6.48 -2.61
C GLY A 239 -0.84 -6.14 -3.46
N LEU A 240 0.38 -6.43 -2.97
CA LEU A 240 1.60 -6.24 -3.77
C LEU A 240 1.67 -7.19 -4.97
N LEU A 241 1.15 -8.43 -4.85
CA LEU A 241 1.02 -9.36 -5.96
C LEU A 241 0.11 -8.79 -7.06
N ASP A 242 -0.96 -8.11 -6.69
CA ASP A 242 -1.88 -7.49 -7.64
C ASP A 242 -1.20 -6.33 -8.41
N ILE A 243 -0.37 -5.54 -7.74
CA ILE A 243 0.47 -4.50 -8.38
C ILE A 243 1.46 -5.15 -9.37
N HIS A 244 2.15 -6.21 -8.94
CA HIS A 244 3.13 -6.90 -9.78
C HIS A 244 2.49 -7.66 -10.96
N ASN A 245 1.25 -8.18 -10.79
CA ASN A 245 0.49 -8.80 -11.88
C ASN A 245 0.00 -7.77 -12.91
N ALA A 246 -0.20 -6.52 -12.51
CA ALA A 246 -0.45 -5.41 -13.43
C ALA A 246 0.82 -4.92 -14.14
N GLU A 247 1.92 -5.69 -14.07
CA GLU A 247 3.25 -5.35 -14.61
C GLU A 247 3.80 -4.01 -14.11
N LYS A 248 3.44 -3.63 -12.88
CA LYS A 248 3.89 -2.41 -12.20
C LYS A 248 4.77 -2.73 -11.01
N VAL A 249 5.51 -1.73 -10.58
CA VAL A 249 6.26 -1.67 -9.31
C VAL A 249 5.72 -0.52 -8.49
N HIS A 250 5.68 -0.68 -7.16
CA HIS A 250 5.16 0.35 -6.27
C HIS A 250 6.12 1.55 -6.13
N LYS A 251 7.43 1.28 -6.07
CA LYS A 251 8.54 2.23 -5.92
C LYS A 251 8.65 2.94 -4.58
N ASP A 252 7.57 3.16 -3.87
CA ASP A 252 7.55 3.81 -2.55
C ASP A 252 6.88 2.92 -1.51
N PHE A 253 7.34 1.66 -1.42
CA PHE A 253 6.75 0.64 -0.57
C PHE A 253 7.35 0.69 0.84
N HIS A 254 6.64 1.33 1.77
CA HIS A 254 7.06 1.49 3.16
C HIS A 254 5.86 1.47 4.11
N SER A 255 6.11 1.36 5.42
CA SER A 255 5.06 1.24 6.43
C SER A 255 4.08 2.42 6.49
N GLY A 256 4.48 3.59 6.01
CA GLY A 256 3.62 4.77 5.89
C GLY A 256 2.52 4.61 4.84
N ASN A 257 2.76 3.77 3.81
CA ASN A 257 1.83 3.49 2.72
C ASN A 257 1.05 2.18 2.91
N ILE A 258 1.15 1.55 4.10
CA ILE A 258 0.29 0.44 4.52
C ILE A 258 -0.71 0.98 5.52
N LEU A 259 -1.94 1.19 5.07
CA LEU A 259 -3.03 1.74 5.89
C LEU A 259 -3.90 0.63 6.47
N PHE A 260 -4.47 0.88 7.64
CA PHE A 260 -5.28 -0.09 8.36
C PHE A 260 -6.70 0.46 8.61
N SER A 261 -7.67 -0.41 8.42
CA SER A 261 -9.03 -0.33 8.88
C SER A 261 -9.42 -1.74 9.36
N TYR A 262 -10.45 -2.38 8.81
CA TYR A 262 -10.77 -3.79 9.11
C TYR A 262 -9.69 -4.78 8.62
N HIS A 263 -8.86 -4.42 7.62
CA HIS A 263 -7.65 -5.13 7.16
C HIS A 263 -6.62 -4.13 6.59
N PRO A 264 -5.38 -4.56 6.28
CA PRO A 264 -4.39 -3.68 5.67
C PRO A 264 -4.71 -3.39 4.20
N PHE A 265 -4.41 -2.15 3.78
CA PHE A 265 -4.52 -1.68 2.41
C PHE A 265 -3.21 -1.04 1.97
N ILE A 266 -2.77 -1.30 0.76
CA ILE A 266 -1.67 -0.57 0.12
C ILE A 266 -2.24 0.73 -0.44
N SER A 267 -1.58 1.84 -0.17
CA SER A 267 -1.96 3.19 -0.59
C SER A 267 -0.84 3.87 -1.38
N ASP A 268 -1.14 5.07 -1.89
CA ASP A 268 -0.19 5.93 -2.60
C ASP A 268 0.43 5.29 -3.84
N LEU A 269 -0.38 5.14 -4.87
CA LEU A 269 0.02 4.58 -6.16
C LEU A 269 0.62 5.63 -7.12
N GLY A 270 0.92 6.85 -6.62
CA GLY A 270 1.44 7.94 -7.44
C GLY A 270 2.79 7.65 -8.10
N MET A 271 3.62 6.83 -7.44
CA MET A 271 4.91 6.40 -7.96
C MET A 271 4.85 5.09 -8.77
N CYS A 272 3.68 4.44 -8.82
CA CYS A 272 3.51 3.17 -9.53
C CYS A 272 3.76 3.32 -11.03
N GLN A 273 4.74 2.58 -11.55
CA GLN A 273 5.13 2.63 -12.96
C GLN A 273 5.33 1.23 -13.53
N PRO A 274 5.29 1.08 -14.87
CA PRO A 274 5.72 -0.16 -15.51
C PRO A 274 7.15 -0.54 -15.09
N ALA A 275 7.38 -1.83 -14.87
CA ALA A 275 8.68 -2.36 -14.43
C ALA A 275 9.84 -2.07 -15.41
N GLN A 276 9.55 -1.64 -16.65
CA GLN A 276 10.49 -1.32 -17.70
C GLN A 276 10.56 0.17 -18.06
N SER A 277 10.12 1.06 -17.16
CA SER A 277 10.14 2.50 -17.42
C SER A 277 11.57 3.07 -17.50
N VAL A 278 11.75 4.12 -18.31
CA VAL A 278 13.05 4.78 -18.54
C VAL A 278 13.58 5.43 -17.25
N LYS A 279 14.91 5.54 -17.10
CA LYS A 279 15.58 6.21 -15.98
C LYS A 279 15.00 7.60 -15.73
N GLU A 280 14.50 7.83 -14.53
CA GLU A 280 14.17 9.17 -14.04
C GLU A 280 15.42 9.86 -13.48
N GLU A 281 15.46 11.18 -13.53
CA GLU A 281 16.47 11.95 -12.83
C GLU A 281 16.15 11.95 -11.33
N GLY A 282 16.95 11.23 -10.55
CA GLY A 282 16.87 11.16 -9.09
C GLY A 282 16.15 9.92 -8.56
N ILE A 283 16.40 9.62 -7.30
CA ILE A 283 15.86 8.47 -6.58
C ILE A 283 14.91 9.02 -5.53
N HIS A 284 13.62 8.68 -5.61
CA HIS A 284 12.64 9.04 -4.59
C HIS A 284 12.36 7.85 -3.68
N GLY A 285 12.11 8.11 -2.40
CA GLY A 285 11.69 7.09 -1.45
C GLY A 285 12.08 7.37 -0.01
N VAL A 286 11.82 6.40 0.85
CA VAL A 286 12.16 6.41 2.29
C VAL A 286 13.38 5.54 2.52
N LEU A 287 14.53 6.15 2.78
CA LEU A 287 15.85 5.51 2.81
C LEU A 287 15.90 4.15 3.52
N PRO A 288 15.34 3.93 4.73
CA PRO A 288 15.34 2.63 5.41
C PRO A 288 14.72 1.47 4.64
N TYR A 289 13.82 1.72 3.71
CA TYR A 289 13.07 0.70 2.96
C TYR A 289 13.61 0.49 1.55
N MET A 290 14.57 1.27 1.13
CA MET A 290 15.08 1.26 -0.24
C MET A 290 16.13 0.18 -0.44
N ALA A 291 15.97 -0.58 -1.50
CA ALA A 291 16.93 -1.62 -1.89
C ALA A 291 18.30 -1.00 -2.27
N PRO A 292 19.42 -1.65 -1.92
CA PRO A 292 20.75 -1.09 -2.13
C PRO A 292 21.08 -0.81 -3.60
N GLU A 293 20.59 -1.61 -4.54
CA GLU A 293 20.73 -1.36 -5.97
C GLU A 293 20.01 -0.07 -6.39
N VAL A 294 18.83 0.20 -5.82
CA VAL A 294 18.07 1.43 -6.10
C VAL A 294 18.82 2.64 -5.55
N LEU A 295 19.36 2.57 -4.33
CA LEU A 295 20.17 3.65 -3.75
C LEU A 295 21.38 4.02 -4.62
N ARG A 296 21.94 3.05 -5.37
CA ARG A 296 23.02 3.24 -6.32
C ARG A 296 22.58 3.81 -7.68
N GLY A 297 21.28 4.05 -7.87
CA GLY A 297 20.75 4.61 -9.12
C GLY A 297 20.40 3.58 -10.18
N TYR A 298 20.36 2.29 -9.85
CA TYR A 298 19.82 1.29 -10.75
C TYR A 298 18.30 1.39 -10.85
N GLN A 299 17.75 0.84 -11.92
CA GLN A 299 16.32 0.85 -12.17
C GLN A 299 15.55 0.11 -11.06
N TYR A 300 14.42 0.67 -10.67
CA TYR A 300 13.49 0.06 -9.73
C TYR A 300 12.85 -1.18 -10.35
N THR A 301 12.85 -2.29 -9.64
CA THR A 301 12.31 -3.58 -10.11
C THR A 301 11.29 -4.14 -9.11
N LYS A 302 10.54 -5.17 -9.51
CA LYS A 302 9.67 -5.93 -8.60
C LYS A 302 10.46 -6.47 -7.39
N ALA A 303 11.72 -6.87 -7.57
CA ALA A 303 12.58 -7.34 -6.48
C ALA A 303 12.98 -6.22 -5.48
N ALA A 304 12.97 -4.96 -5.90
CA ALA A 304 13.19 -3.83 -4.98
C ALA A 304 11.97 -3.65 -4.04
N ASP A 305 10.74 -3.82 -4.52
CA ASP A 305 9.54 -3.85 -3.66
C ASP A 305 9.59 -5.03 -2.67
N ILE A 306 10.17 -6.19 -3.07
CA ILE A 306 10.36 -7.33 -2.16
C ILE A 306 11.35 -6.99 -1.05
N TYR A 307 12.45 -6.29 -1.35
CA TYR A 307 13.35 -5.79 -0.33
C TYR A 307 12.61 -4.91 0.69
N SER A 308 11.85 -3.93 0.19
CA SER A 308 11.01 -3.05 1.02
C SER A 308 10.03 -3.85 1.87
N PHE A 309 9.41 -4.89 1.29
CA PHE A 309 8.50 -5.78 2.03
C PHE A 309 9.22 -6.53 3.16
N GLY A 310 10.46 -6.97 2.96
CA GLY A 310 11.29 -7.57 4.02
C GLY A 310 11.50 -6.62 5.21
N ILE A 311 11.75 -5.33 4.94
CA ILE A 311 11.87 -4.31 5.98
C ILE A 311 10.53 -4.10 6.71
N ILE A 312 9.41 -4.01 5.96
CA ILE A 312 8.05 -3.89 6.53
C ILE A 312 7.72 -5.12 7.40
N MET A 313 8.03 -6.33 6.94
CA MET A 313 7.83 -7.56 7.73
C MET A 313 8.58 -7.47 9.06
N ASN A 314 9.86 -7.08 9.04
CA ASN A 314 10.64 -6.93 10.26
C ASN A 314 10.08 -5.86 11.19
N GLU A 315 9.70 -4.69 10.66
CA GLU A 315 9.07 -3.62 11.44
C GLU A 315 7.76 -4.10 12.10
N PHE A 316 6.90 -4.76 11.35
CA PHE A 316 5.61 -5.27 11.86
C PHE A 316 5.78 -6.36 12.91
N LEU A 317 6.72 -7.29 12.70
CA LEU A 317 6.95 -8.40 13.63
C LEU A 317 7.69 -7.94 14.88
N SER A 318 8.70 -7.09 14.76
CA SER A 318 9.48 -6.56 15.88
C SER A 318 8.78 -5.43 16.64
N GLU A 319 7.84 -4.72 15.99
CA GLU A 319 7.23 -3.47 16.47
C GLU A 319 8.28 -2.36 16.69
N LYS A 320 9.36 -2.39 15.90
CA LYS A 320 10.45 -1.42 15.95
C LYS A 320 10.61 -0.73 14.60
N ILE A 321 10.69 0.58 14.63
CA ILE A 321 10.90 1.40 13.43
C ILE A 321 12.34 1.21 12.95
N PRO A 322 12.59 0.88 11.67
CA PRO A 322 13.93 0.60 11.17
C PRO A 322 14.81 1.85 11.24
N PHE A 323 16.02 1.73 11.81
CA PHE A 323 17.05 2.78 11.89
C PHE A 323 16.57 4.08 12.51
N ASN A 324 15.66 4.05 13.50
CA ASN A 324 15.09 5.24 14.12
C ASN A 324 16.06 6.02 15.02
N ASP A 325 17.16 5.44 15.39
CA ASP A 325 18.19 5.95 16.33
C ASP A 325 19.38 6.61 15.64
N ILE A 326 19.45 6.56 14.30
CA ILE A 326 20.55 7.12 13.51
C ILE A 326 20.04 8.07 12.40
N PRO A 327 20.90 8.99 11.90
CA PRO A 327 20.51 9.87 10.80
C PRO A 327 20.27 9.11 9.50
N HIS A 328 19.29 9.55 8.72
CA HIS A 328 18.99 9.01 7.40
C HIS A 328 19.70 9.81 6.31
N ASP A 329 20.99 9.62 6.21
CA ASP A 329 21.93 10.33 5.35
C ASP A 329 22.72 9.36 4.44
N GLU A 330 23.75 9.89 3.76
CA GLU A 330 24.62 9.11 2.90
C GLU A 330 25.37 7.99 3.65
N PHE A 331 25.71 8.21 4.93
CA PHE A 331 26.39 7.17 5.73
C PHE A 331 25.48 5.97 5.97
N LEU A 332 24.18 6.19 6.21
CA LEU A 332 23.23 5.08 6.29
C LEU A 332 23.13 4.36 4.95
N ALA A 333 23.05 5.08 3.82
CA ALA A 333 23.02 4.48 2.50
C ALA A 333 24.25 3.60 2.23
N ILE A 334 25.45 4.08 2.58
CA ILE A 334 26.70 3.30 2.48
C ILE A 334 26.62 2.03 3.36
N LYS A 335 26.15 2.16 4.61
CA LYS A 335 26.01 1.00 5.52
C LYS A 335 25.01 -0.02 4.98
N ILE A 336 23.88 0.40 4.41
CA ILE A 336 22.89 -0.50 3.79
C ILE A 336 23.53 -1.27 2.62
N CYS A 337 24.28 -0.60 1.75
CA CYS A 337 25.03 -1.26 0.69
C CYS A 337 26.07 -2.25 1.24
N LYS A 338 26.73 -1.92 2.35
CA LYS A 338 27.67 -2.81 3.05
C LYS A 338 27.00 -3.92 3.88
N GLY A 339 25.69 -4.12 3.75
CA GLY A 339 24.95 -5.21 4.37
C GLY A 339 24.28 -4.90 5.71
N LEU A 340 24.27 -3.64 6.17
CA LEU A 340 23.50 -3.27 7.36
C LEU A 340 22.01 -3.53 7.13
N ARG A 341 21.37 -4.21 8.06
CA ARG A 341 19.94 -4.49 8.09
C ARG A 341 19.37 -4.22 9.49
N PRO A 342 18.05 -3.97 9.62
CA PRO A 342 17.42 -3.88 10.95
C PRO A 342 17.57 -5.17 11.73
N THR A 343 17.69 -5.06 13.06
CA THR A 343 17.83 -6.21 13.95
C THR A 343 16.60 -7.11 13.90
N ILE A 344 16.81 -8.41 13.75
CA ILE A 344 15.79 -9.44 13.93
C ILE A 344 15.90 -9.96 15.37
N PHE A 345 14.82 -9.82 16.14
CA PHE A 345 14.81 -10.25 17.54
C PHE A 345 14.57 -11.76 17.69
N ASN A 346 15.17 -12.37 18.72
CA ASN A 346 15.08 -13.82 19.00
C ASN A 346 13.65 -14.30 19.33
N ASP A 347 12.73 -13.40 19.63
CA ASP A 347 11.32 -13.70 19.86
C ASP A 347 10.45 -13.64 18.59
N ILE A 348 11.07 -13.53 17.42
CA ILE A 348 10.42 -13.71 16.12
C ILE A 348 10.57 -15.19 15.70
N PRO A 349 9.50 -15.88 15.26
CA PRO A 349 9.60 -17.24 14.75
C PRO A 349 10.69 -17.38 13.69
N LYS A 350 11.55 -18.39 13.83
CA LYS A 350 12.73 -18.55 12.96
C LYS A 350 12.37 -18.62 11.47
N LEU A 351 11.30 -19.31 11.11
CA LEU A 351 10.86 -19.39 9.71
C LEU A 351 10.50 -18.00 9.14
N LEU A 352 9.88 -17.13 9.96
CA LEU A 352 9.60 -15.74 9.55
C LEU A 352 10.91 -14.93 9.45
N ALA A 353 11.84 -15.11 10.38
CA ALA A 353 13.16 -14.47 10.34
C ALA A 353 13.93 -14.86 9.07
N ASP A 354 13.96 -16.14 8.72
CA ASP A 354 14.62 -16.67 7.54
C ASP A 354 13.97 -16.12 6.24
N LEU A 355 12.64 -15.94 6.23
CA LEU A 355 11.93 -15.34 5.12
C LEU A 355 12.27 -13.84 4.94
N ILE A 356 12.35 -13.10 6.04
CA ILE A 356 12.79 -11.69 6.04
C ILE A 356 14.20 -11.58 5.45
N ILE A 357 15.13 -12.43 5.90
CA ILE A 357 16.52 -12.42 5.42
C ILE A 357 16.59 -12.65 3.91
N LYS A 358 15.78 -13.56 3.37
CA LYS A 358 15.68 -13.78 1.93
C LYS A 358 15.14 -12.56 1.18
N CYS A 359 14.15 -11.84 1.74
CA CYS A 359 13.57 -10.68 1.08
C CYS A 359 14.57 -9.53 0.91
N TRP A 360 15.46 -9.31 1.87
CA TRP A 360 16.42 -8.21 1.83
C TRP A 360 17.85 -8.63 1.46
N ASP A 361 18.01 -9.78 0.79
CA ASP A 361 19.30 -10.23 0.26
C ASP A 361 19.90 -9.15 -0.67
N ALA A 362 21.22 -9.00 -0.64
CA ALA A 362 21.93 -8.07 -1.50
C ALA A 362 21.84 -8.51 -2.97
N GLU A 363 21.90 -9.83 -3.22
CA GLU A 363 21.73 -10.41 -4.55
C GLU A 363 20.24 -10.47 -4.91
N ILE A 364 19.88 -9.77 -5.97
CA ILE A 364 18.47 -9.60 -6.40
C ILE A 364 17.80 -10.94 -6.69
N GLU A 365 18.54 -11.87 -7.29
CA GLU A 365 18.08 -13.18 -7.72
C GLU A 365 17.77 -14.13 -6.55
N ASN A 366 18.34 -13.86 -5.37
CA ASN A 366 18.08 -14.66 -4.17
C ASN A 366 16.76 -14.26 -3.48
N ARG A 367 16.21 -13.07 -3.81
CA ARG A 367 14.94 -12.61 -3.24
C ARG A 367 13.79 -13.41 -3.82
N PRO A 368 12.84 -13.86 -2.98
CA PRO A 368 11.64 -14.54 -3.48
C PRO A 368 10.79 -13.61 -4.33
N THR A 369 10.01 -14.16 -5.22
CA THR A 369 8.94 -13.42 -5.89
C THR A 369 7.80 -13.13 -4.90
N ILE A 370 6.99 -12.12 -5.18
CA ILE A 370 5.82 -11.82 -4.34
C ILE A 370 4.81 -12.98 -4.34
N LYS A 371 4.73 -13.73 -5.43
CA LYS A 371 3.87 -14.93 -5.53
C LYS A 371 4.30 -16.00 -4.54
N GLU A 372 5.60 -16.29 -4.45
CA GLU A 372 6.16 -17.24 -3.49
C GLU A 372 5.93 -16.76 -2.05
N LEU A 373 6.17 -15.47 -1.77
CA LEU A 373 5.90 -14.87 -0.45
C LEU A 373 4.43 -15.03 -0.04
N TYR A 374 3.52 -14.66 -0.93
CA TYR A 374 2.09 -14.80 -0.68
C TYR A 374 1.69 -16.23 -0.40
N GLN A 375 2.20 -17.19 -1.19
CA GLN A 375 1.92 -18.62 -1.01
C GLN A 375 2.42 -19.13 0.35
N ILE A 376 3.67 -18.83 0.71
CA ILE A 376 4.26 -19.22 1.99
C ILE A 376 3.45 -18.66 3.17
N LEU A 377 3.16 -17.35 3.15
CA LEU A 377 2.41 -16.69 4.23
C LEU A 377 0.98 -17.22 4.32
N LYS A 378 0.34 -17.50 3.18
CA LYS A 378 -0.99 -18.09 3.09
C LYS A 378 -1.00 -19.52 3.68
N GLU A 379 -0.03 -20.36 3.31
CA GLU A 379 0.11 -21.70 3.85
C GLU A 379 0.29 -21.64 5.37
N TRP A 380 1.16 -20.81 5.89
CA TRP A 380 1.36 -20.64 7.33
C TRP A 380 0.13 -20.12 8.08
N TYR A 381 -0.64 -19.24 7.46
CA TYR A 381 -1.89 -18.75 8.03
C TYR A 381 -2.95 -19.85 8.15
N TYR A 382 -3.14 -20.65 7.09
CA TYR A 382 -4.12 -21.74 7.08
C TYR A 382 -3.64 -23.03 7.72
N ASP A 383 -2.35 -23.12 8.10
CA ASP A 383 -1.83 -24.29 8.79
C ASP A 383 -2.44 -24.40 10.19
N ASN A 384 -3.22 -25.46 10.37
CA ASN A 384 -3.84 -25.83 11.64
C ASN A 384 -3.20 -27.08 12.28
N ASN A 385 -2.15 -27.63 11.65
CA ASN A 385 -1.42 -28.76 12.18
C ASN A 385 -0.56 -28.33 13.37
N GLN A 386 -1.00 -28.70 14.58
CA GLN A 386 -0.31 -28.32 15.81
C GLN A 386 1.11 -28.88 15.94
N ASN A 387 1.46 -29.86 15.11
CA ASN A 387 2.79 -30.49 15.08
C ASN A 387 3.68 -29.90 13.98
N SER A 388 3.19 -28.94 13.19
CA SER A 388 4.01 -28.26 12.20
C SER A 388 5.04 -27.36 12.89
N GLU A 389 6.19 -27.19 12.25
CA GLU A 389 7.28 -26.36 12.75
C GLU A 389 6.84 -24.91 12.97
N ILE A 390 6.11 -24.33 12.01
CA ILE A 390 5.63 -22.94 12.14
C ILE A 390 4.66 -22.77 13.32
N CYS A 391 3.72 -23.70 13.52
CA CYS A 391 2.80 -23.64 14.64
C CYS A 391 3.51 -23.77 15.99
N PHE A 392 4.55 -24.60 16.07
CA PHE A 392 5.37 -24.74 17.27
C PHE A 392 6.12 -23.44 17.56
N GLN A 393 6.84 -22.89 16.57
CA GLN A 393 7.59 -21.64 16.72
C GLN A 393 6.69 -20.47 17.10
N ILE A 394 5.49 -20.33 16.47
CA ILE A 394 4.50 -19.31 16.81
C ILE A 394 4.09 -19.40 18.28
N LYS A 395 3.76 -20.59 18.78
CA LYS A 395 3.33 -20.77 20.19
C LYS A 395 4.40 -20.36 21.18
N GLU A 396 5.66 -20.74 20.94
CA GLU A 396 6.77 -20.38 21.83
C GLU A 396 7.05 -18.88 21.80
N CYS A 397 7.11 -18.28 20.61
CA CYS A 397 7.35 -16.84 20.46
C CYS A 397 6.19 -16.00 21.00
N ASP A 398 4.93 -16.40 20.76
CA ASP A 398 3.75 -15.73 21.32
C ASP A 398 3.76 -15.73 22.85
N LYS A 399 4.17 -16.83 23.49
CA LYS A 399 4.29 -16.91 24.95
C LYS A 399 5.28 -15.87 25.48
N ILE A 400 6.47 -15.79 24.89
CA ILE A 400 7.53 -14.86 25.30
C ILE A 400 7.04 -13.41 25.11
N ARG A 401 6.50 -13.07 23.93
CA ARG A 401 6.06 -11.70 23.64
C ARG A 401 4.85 -11.27 24.46
N LYS A 402 3.93 -12.18 24.73
CA LYS A 402 2.77 -11.90 25.58
C LYS A 402 3.16 -11.57 27.02
N GLU A 403 4.20 -12.22 27.55
CA GLU A 403 4.79 -11.90 28.85
C GLU A 403 5.47 -10.52 28.82
N LYS A 404 6.27 -10.24 27.78
CA LYS A 404 6.89 -8.90 27.59
C LYS A 404 5.83 -7.80 27.48
N PHE A 405 4.74 -8.06 26.75
CA PHE A 405 3.65 -7.11 26.59
C PHE A 405 2.94 -6.78 27.91
N LYS A 406 2.68 -7.80 28.74
CA LYS A 406 2.09 -7.61 30.08
C LYS A 406 2.98 -6.81 31.02
N ASN A 407 4.29 -6.95 30.90
CA ASN A 407 5.28 -6.30 31.75
C ASN A 407 5.68 -4.89 31.25
N ARG A 408 5.14 -4.44 30.11
CA ARG A 408 5.34 -3.06 29.62
C ARG A 408 4.74 -2.05 30.62
N SER A 409 5.60 -1.33 31.34
CA SER A 409 5.17 -0.20 32.15
C SER A 409 4.78 0.97 31.25
N ASN A 410 3.88 1.87 31.71
CA ASN A 410 3.54 3.09 30.97
C ASN A 410 4.75 4.03 30.73
N VAL A 411 5.82 3.86 31.49
CA VAL A 411 7.10 4.57 31.36
C VAL A 411 7.89 4.10 30.14
N ASP A 412 7.74 2.81 29.73
CA ASP A 412 8.46 2.28 28.58
C ASP A 412 7.87 2.71 27.25
N LYS A 413 6.57 3.09 27.21
CA LYS A 413 5.95 3.68 26.02
C LYS A 413 6.57 5.01 25.62
N SER A 414 7.03 5.81 26.60
CA SER A 414 7.65 7.12 26.35
C SER A 414 9.16 7.05 26.08
N LYS A 415 9.84 6.00 26.58
CA LYS A 415 11.30 5.81 26.40
C LYS A 415 11.69 5.22 25.04
N ASN A 416 10.78 4.49 24.37
CA ASN A 416 11.06 3.79 23.13
C ASN A 416 11.02 4.65 21.86
N LEU A 417 10.85 5.97 21.95
CA LEU A 417 10.59 6.83 20.80
C LEU A 417 11.45 8.10 20.79
N ARG A 418 12.74 7.99 21.15
CA ARG A 418 13.66 9.05 20.73
C ARG A 418 14.12 8.76 19.31
N THR A 419 13.26 9.12 18.34
CA THR A 419 13.65 9.16 16.94
C THR A 419 14.77 10.21 16.79
N HIS A 420 15.83 9.82 16.09
CA HIS A 420 16.92 10.75 15.78
C HIS A 420 16.36 11.95 14.99
N PRO A 421 16.75 13.20 15.28
CA PRO A 421 16.20 14.38 14.60
C PRO A 421 16.33 14.35 13.07
N GLN A 422 17.33 13.63 12.55
CA GLN A 422 17.56 13.45 11.11
C GLN A 422 17.08 12.08 10.58
N ALA A 423 16.27 11.37 11.33
CA ALA A 423 15.58 10.17 10.84
C ALA A 423 14.24 10.56 10.19
N PHE A 424 14.19 10.53 8.87
CA PHE A 424 13.02 10.93 8.07
C PHE A 424 12.34 9.71 7.48
N TYR A 425 11.01 9.62 7.64
CA TYR A 425 10.18 8.52 7.15
C TYR A 425 9.12 8.98 6.16
N THR A 426 9.32 10.14 5.56
CA THR A 426 8.56 10.65 4.42
C THR A 426 9.36 10.44 3.14
N SER A 427 8.68 10.11 2.05
CA SER A 427 9.31 9.98 0.75
C SER A 427 9.92 11.31 0.31
N ARG A 428 11.14 11.27 -0.19
CA ARG A 428 11.89 12.44 -0.63
C ARG A 428 12.89 12.10 -1.72
N LEU A 429 13.32 13.11 -2.46
CA LEU A 429 14.40 12.97 -3.42
C LEU A 429 15.73 12.71 -2.69
N LEU A 430 16.42 11.65 -3.09
CA LEU A 430 17.73 11.26 -2.59
C LEU A 430 18.75 11.34 -3.74
N ASN A 431 19.94 11.83 -3.45
CA ASN A 431 21.01 11.93 -4.43
C ASN A 431 22.34 11.52 -3.78
N PHE A 432 22.65 10.23 -3.86
CA PHE A 432 23.90 9.67 -3.36
C PHE A 432 24.84 9.38 -4.51
N LYS A 433 26.14 9.60 -4.29
CA LYS A 433 27.17 9.33 -5.30
C LYS A 433 28.15 8.27 -4.78
N ASN A 434 28.65 7.45 -5.70
CA ASN A 434 29.73 6.48 -5.41
C ASN A 434 29.43 5.48 -4.27
N LEU A 435 28.17 5.06 -4.12
CA LEU A 435 27.83 4.02 -3.16
C LEU A 435 28.52 2.70 -3.52
N PRO A 436 29.00 1.92 -2.51
CA PRO A 436 29.68 0.65 -2.74
C PRO A 436 28.75 -0.41 -3.35
N GLU A 437 29.35 -1.46 -3.93
CA GLU A 437 28.58 -2.64 -4.39
C GLU A 437 27.80 -3.25 -3.21
N PRO A 438 26.57 -3.69 -3.44
CA PRO A 438 25.77 -4.36 -2.42
C PRO A 438 26.41 -5.68 -2.00
N VAL A 439 26.48 -5.91 -0.71
CA VAL A 439 26.97 -7.18 -0.15
C VAL A 439 26.07 -7.64 0.99
N ASN A 440 26.00 -8.96 1.21
CA ASN A 440 25.49 -9.52 2.47
C ASN A 440 26.66 -9.52 3.45
N SER A 441 26.49 -8.85 4.59
CA SER A 441 27.53 -8.92 5.63
C SER A 441 27.61 -10.33 6.20
N SER A 442 28.81 -10.92 6.20
CA SER A 442 29.09 -12.19 6.90
C SER A 442 28.90 -12.06 8.40
N ASP A 443 28.96 -10.83 8.94
CA ASP A 443 28.80 -10.49 10.35
C ASP A 443 27.35 -10.17 10.73
N LEU A 444 26.36 -10.36 9.83
CA LEU A 444 24.93 -10.19 10.15
C LEU A 444 24.51 -10.98 11.41
N LEU A 445 25.20 -12.06 11.75
CA LEU A 445 25.00 -12.82 12.98
C LEU A 445 25.64 -12.14 14.21
N SER A 446 26.69 -11.32 14.06
CA SER A 446 27.35 -10.63 15.16
C SER A 446 26.63 -9.34 15.58
N PHE A 447 25.87 -8.69 14.67
CA PHE A 447 25.01 -7.57 15.02
C PHE A 447 23.68 -7.97 15.68
N GLN A 448 23.40 -9.27 15.82
CA GLN A 448 22.22 -9.82 16.49
C GLN A 448 22.37 -10.00 18.01
N VAL A 449 23.52 -9.65 18.58
CA VAL A 449 23.83 -9.91 20.00
C VAL A 449 23.88 -8.58 20.76
N ASN A 450 22.91 -8.43 21.64
CA ASN A 450 22.73 -7.46 22.74
C ASN A 450 22.65 -5.95 22.45
N PRO A 451 21.58 -5.27 22.95
CA PRO A 451 21.48 -3.81 22.97
C PRO A 451 22.57 -3.13 23.81
N ASP A 452 23.26 -3.85 24.70
CA ASP A 452 24.27 -3.32 25.60
C ASP A 452 25.67 -3.24 24.97
N ASP A 453 25.92 -3.93 23.84
CA ASP A 453 27.21 -3.92 23.16
C ASP A 453 27.39 -2.79 22.11
N VAL A 454 26.35 -2.02 21.85
CA VAL A 454 26.38 -0.92 20.85
C VAL A 454 27.29 0.25 21.32
N LEU A 455 27.58 0.36 22.59
CA LEU A 455 28.45 1.40 23.14
C LEU A 455 29.95 1.15 22.91
N SER A 456 30.36 -0.08 22.56
CA SER A 456 31.78 -0.42 22.38
C SER A 456 32.29 -0.33 20.94
N ILE A 457 31.41 -0.22 19.95
CA ILE A 457 31.79 -0.18 18.52
C ILE A 457 32.09 1.24 18.04
N SER A 458 31.62 2.27 18.75
CA SER A 458 31.91 3.69 18.42
C SER A 458 33.35 4.10 18.73
N GLU A 459 34.10 3.32 19.51
CA GLU A 459 35.47 3.66 19.92
C GLU A 459 36.60 3.06 19.04
N ASN A 460 36.30 2.19 18.09
CA ASN A 460 37.32 1.50 17.27
C ASN A 460 37.38 1.92 15.79
N LEU A 461 36.68 2.98 15.40
CA LEU A 461 36.90 3.61 14.09
C LEU A 461 37.68 4.91 14.31
N ASN A 462 39.02 4.82 14.24
CA ASN A 462 39.90 5.99 14.22
C ASN A 462 39.52 6.92 13.06
N PHE A 463 38.77 7.99 13.37
CA PHE A 463 38.56 9.13 12.50
C PHE A 463 39.71 10.12 12.73
N ASN A 464 40.85 9.89 12.14
CA ASN A 464 41.85 10.92 11.88
C ASN A 464 42.06 10.95 10.36
N GLU A 465 41.56 11.99 9.78
CA GLU A 465 41.82 12.65 8.51
C GLU A 465 40.51 13.03 7.84
N ILE A 466 40.13 14.27 8.06
CA ILE A 466 39.51 15.27 7.22
C ILE A 466 38.77 16.26 8.14
N ASN A 467 39.53 17.17 8.71
CA ASN A 467 39.01 18.45 9.15
C ASN A 467 39.91 19.51 8.51
N GLN A 468 39.39 20.21 7.53
CA GLN A 468 39.66 21.62 7.25
C GLN A 468 38.71 22.07 6.12
N GLU A 469 38.07 23.19 6.42
CA GLU A 469 37.21 24.02 5.56
C GLU A 469 35.72 23.77 5.69
N GLU A 470 35.11 24.54 6.59
CA GLU A 470 33.94 25.38 6.34
C GLU A 470 33.52 26.12 7.60
N ASP A 471 33.98 27.34 7.71
CA ASP A 471 33.31 28.40 8.46
C ASP A 471 32.37 29.17 7.53
N SER A 472 31.26 29.64 8.12
CA SER A 472 30.29 30.61 7.63
C SER A 472 29.10 30.07 6.78
N LEU A 473 27.97 29.97 7.47
CA LEU A 473 26.75 30.72 7.18
C LEU A 473 25.70 30.46 8.26
N ASN A 474 25.51 31.50 9.04
CA ASN A 474 24.54 31.60 10.11
C ASN A 474 23.11 31.81 9.61
N ASP A 475 22.20 31.33 10.47
CA ASP A 475 20.94 31.94 10.87
C ASP A 475 19.80 32.05 9.88
N GLU A 476 18.83 31.18 10.09
CA GLU A 476 17.38 31.45 10.11
C GLU A 476 16.58 30.11 10.07
N SER A 477 16.20 29.66 11.25
CA SER A 477 14.94 28.90 11.46
C SER A 477 14.84 28.35 12.89
N ARG A 478 14.63 29.27 13.81
CA ARG A 478 13.87 28.97 15.03
C ARG A 478 12.44 29.39 14.75
N VAL A 479 11.53 28.44 14.78
CA VAL A 479 10.13 28.44 15.15
C VAL A 479 9.46 27.32 14.37
N LEU A 480 9.16 26.26 15.06
CA LEU A 480 7.93 25.47 15.02
C LEU A 480 8.18 24.13 15.75
N ARG A 481 8.12 24.23 17.06
CA ARG A 481 7.84 23.07 17.93
C ARG A 481 6.36 23.05 18.19
N SER A 482 5.85 21.86 18.22
CA SER A 482 4.59 21.34 18.76
C SER A 482 3.51 20.98 17.75
N ILE A 483 2.99 19.79 18.03
CA ILE A 483 1.79 19.15 17.50
C ILE A 483 2.05 18.26 16.26
N VAL A 484 2.21 17.04 16.40
CA VAL A 484 1.50 15.76 16.55
C VAL A 484 2.48 14.60 16.58
#